data_a318fd2334fc8cd8c13a7348c84ecafd
#
_entry.id   a318fd2334fc8cd8c13a7348c84ecafd
#
_cell.length_a   1.000
_cell.length_b   1.000
_cell.length_c   1.000
_cell.angle_alpha   90.00
_cell.angle_beta   90.00
_cell.angle_gamma   90.00
#
_symmetry.space_group_name_H-M   'P 1'
#
loop_
_entity.id
_entity.type
_entity.pdbx_description
1 polymer ?
#
loop_
_entity_poly.entity_id
_entity_poly.type
_entity_poly.pdbx_seq_one_letter_code
_entity_poly.pdbx_strand_id
1 'polypeptide(L)'
;MLSVPIYDTEGHKVDTLKVDEALFGKTVNVALLKQAVVAYHANQRQGTAATKGRGEVEGSTRKLFRQKGTGNARRGNIRTNVLRGGGVAFAKKARDFRRKLSKKTRRAALRSAILAKMLGNDLLLIRGLAAEGPKTAFVAGVLRKLKIDRSCLLALAERDRNLYLSSRNIPNLTVRTAAELNAFEVATRQKMLMTTDAMKALTTREAKA
;
A
#
# COMPACT_ATOMS: atom_id res chain seq x y z
N MET A 1 12.06 -21.09 15.74
CA MET A 1 11.20 -20.21 16.55
C MET A 1 11.79 -18.82 16.61
N LEU A 2 11.02 -17.80 16.27
CA LEU A 2 11.43 -16.39 16.33
C LEU A 2 10.94 -15.77 17.64
N SER A 3 11.75 -14.90 18.23
CA SER A 3 11.42 -14.19 19.46
C SER A 3 11.03 -12.75 19.16
N VAL A 4 9.80 -12.36 19.51
CA VAL A 4 9.27 -11.00 19.28
C VAL A 4 9.14 -10.30 20.64
N PRO A 5 9.75 -9.12 20.84
CA PRO A 5 9.69 -8.43 22.13
C PRO A 5 8.31 -7.81 22.37
N ILE A 6 7.84 -7.90 23.61
CA ILE A 6 6.61 -7.27 24.11
C ILE A 6 7.00 -6.06 24.93
N TYR A 7 6.40 -4.91 24.61
CA TYR A 7 6.59 -3.65 25.30
C TYR A 7 5.32 -3.21 26.01
N ASP A 8 5.49 -2.41 27.03
CA ASP A 8 4.43 -1.67 27.70
C ASP A 8 4.24 -0.29 27.02
N THR A 9 3.18 0.42 27.39
CA THR A 9 2.90 1.81 26.97
C THR A 9 3.99 2.80 27.40
N GLU A 10 4.79 2.45 28.40
CA GLU A 10 5.96 3.22 28.86
C GLU A 10 7.24 2.97 28.05
N GLY A 11 7.22 1.99 27.13
CA GLY A 11 8.37 1.63 26.31
C GLY A 11 9.35 0.66 26.98
N HIS A 12 8.99 0.10 28.12
CA HIS A 12 9.80 -0.94 28.75
C HIS A 12 9.49 -2.32 28.16
N LYS A 13 10.54 -3.10 27.93
CA LYS A 13 10.39 -4.49 27.49
C LYS A 13 9.93 -5.33 28.68
N VAL A 14 8.71 -5.88 28.60
CA VAL A 14 8.10 -6.68 29.66
C VAL A 14 8.35 -8.17 29.45
N ASP A 15 8.25 -8.66 28.22
CA ASP A 15 8.30 -10.09 27.91
C ASP A 15 8.76 -10.32 26.46
N THR A 16 8.84 -11.57 26.06
CA THR A 16 9.19 -11.97 24.68
C THR A 16 8.30 -13.13 24.25
N LEU A 17 7.53 -12.93 23.19
CA LEU A 17 6.68 -13.98 22.61
C LEU A 17 7.51 -14.83 21.64
N LYS A 18 7.50 -16.14 21.86
CA LYS A 18 8.07 -17.11 20.92
C LYS A 18 7.01 -17.49 19.88
N VAL A 19 7.31 -17.25 18.61
CA VAL A 19 6.41 -17.54 17.48
C VAL A 19 7.04 -18.62 16.61
N ASP A 20 6.23 -19.58 16.18
CA ASP A 20 6.69 -20.62 15.27
C ASP A 20 6.82 -20.05 13.84
N GLU A 21 8.00 -20.15 13.28
CA GLU A 21 8.29 -19.74 11.90
C GLU A 21 7.47 -20.50 10.86
N ALA A 22 7.14 -21.77 11.14
CA ALA A 22 6.41 -22.63 10.22
C ALA A 22 5.03 -22.04 9.84
N LEU A 23 4.39 -21.27 10.75
CA LEU A 23 3.11 -20.60 10.49
C LEU A 23 3.21 -19.52 9.40
N PHE A 24 4.36 -18.86 9.29
CA PHE A 24 4.59 -17.77 8.34
C PHE A 24 5.46 -18.17 7.15
N GLY A 25 5.93 -19.42 7.11
CA GLY A 25 6.83 -19.95 6.09
C GLY A 25 8.29 -19.93 6.51
N LYS A 26 9.09 -20.85 5.98
CA LYS A 26 10.52 -20.99 6.33
C LYS A 26 11.39 -19.89 5.72
N THR A 27 10.97 -19.32 4.59
CA THR A 27 11.76 -18.34 3.83
C THR A 27 10.88 -17.21 3.32
N VAL A 28 11.45 -16.00 3.22
CA VAL A 28 10.77 -14.84 2.65
C VAL A 28 10.76 -14.94 1.13
N ASN A 29 9.57 -15.01 0.53
CA ASN A 29 9.42 -15.03 -0.92
C ASN A 29 9.36 -13.60 -1.49
N VAL A 30 10.53 -13.05 -1.83
CA VAL A 30 10.67 -11.67 -2.34
C VAL A 30 9.94 -11.48 -3.68
N ALA A 31 9.98 -12.49 -4.58
CA ALA A 31 9.30 -12.42 -5.88
C ALA A 31 7.78 -12.29 -5.71
N LEU A 32 7.20 -13.06 -4.79
CA LEU A 32 5.78 -12.99 -4.46
C LEU A 32 5.40 -11.66 -3.82
N LEU A 33 6.23 -11.15 -2.91
CA LEU A 33 6.03 -9.82 -2.31
C LEU A 33 6.05 -8.71 -3.35
N LYS A 34 7.01 -8.75 -4.29
CA LYS A 34 7.07 -7.80 -5.40
C LYS A 34 5.76 -7.82 -6.22
N GLN A 35 5.26 -9.00 -6.58
CA GLN A 35 4.00 -9.13 -7.32
C GLN A 35 2.82 -8.55 -6.52
N ALA A 36 2.73 -8.84 -5.22
CA ALA A 36 1.68 -8.33 -4.36
C ALA A 36 1.73 -6.80 -4.25
N VAL A 37 2.90 -6.21 -3.98
CA VAL A 37 3.10 -4.77 -3.87
C VAL A 37 2.72 -4.07 -5.18
N VAL A 38 3.20 -4.57 -6.33
CA VAL A 38 2.89 -4.00 -7.64
C VAL A 38 1.39 -4.08 -7.95
N ALA A 39 0.73 -5.21 -7.60
CA ALA A 39 -0.71 -5.37 -7.82
C ALA A 39 -1.52 -4.39 -6.95
N TYR A 40 -1.20 -4.27 -5.65
CA TYR A 40 -1.88 -3.32 -4.77
C TYR A 40 -1.69 -1.87 -5.22
N HIS A 41 -0.47 -1.49 -5.60
CA HIS A 41 -0.18 -0.15 -6.11
C HIS A 41 -0.92 0.13 -7.43
N ALA A 42 -0.96 -0.83 -8.35
CA ALA A 42 -1.71 -0.70 -9.61
C ALA A 42 -3.22 -0.56 -9.36
N ASN A 43 -3.77 -1.28 -8.37
CA ASN A 43 -5.20 -1.26 -8.03
C ASN A 43 -5.67 0.06 -7.40
N GLN A 44 -4.74 0.89 -6.90
CA GLN A 44 -5.05 2.23 -6.41
C GLN A 44 -5.21 3.26 -7.54
N ARG A 45 -4.76 2.93 -8.76
CA ARG A 45 -4.83 3.84 -9.90
C ARG A 45 -6.23 3.87 -10.49
N GLN A 46 -6.79 5.06 -10.63
CA GLN A 46 -8.13 5.26 -11.20
C GLN A 46 -8.17 5.08 -12.73
N GLY A 47 -7.11 5.47 -13.44
CA GLY A 47 -6.97 5.24 -14.88
C GLY A 47 -7.82 6.12 -15.79
N THR A 48 -8.27 7.28 -15.33
CA THR A 48 -9.18 8.20 -16.05
C THR A 48 -8.49 9.13 -17.06
N ALA A 49 -7.16 9.08 -17.17
CA ALA A 49 -6.44 9.96 -18.10
C ALA A 49 -6.82 9.67 -19.54
N ALA A 50 -7.36 10.69 -20.22
CA ALA A 50 -7.71 10.65 -21.63
C ALA A 50 -7.17 11.88 -22.36
N THR A 51 -6.78 11.69 -23.62
CA THR A 51 -6.38 12.77 -24.52
C THR A 51 -7.03 12.56 -25.88
N LYS A 52 -7.32 13.63 -26.62
CA LYS A 52 -7.97 13.54 -27.92
C LYS A 52 -6.97 13.11 -28.99
N GLY A 53 -7.25 12.03 -29.68
CA GLY A 53 -6.57 11.62 -30.89
C GLY A 53 -6.99 12.45 -32.10
N ARG A 54 -6.29 12.26 -33.20
CA ARG A 54 -6.54 12.98 -34.46
C ARG A 54 -7.99 12.91 -34.96
N GLY A 55 -8.68 11.79 -34.72
CA GLY A 55 -10.10 11.61 -35.11
C GLY A 55 -11.09 12.29 -34.16
N GLU A 56 -10.67 12.58 -32.92
CA GLU A 56 -11.54 13.11 -31.84
C GLU A 56 -11.44 14.64 -31.71
N VAL A 57 -10.46 15.26 -32.38
CA VAL A 57 -10.31 16.72 -32.39
C VAL A 57 -11.28 17.30 -33.43
N GLU A 58 -11.98 18.36 -33.06
CA GLU A 58 -12.83 19.14 -33.96
C GLU A 58 -12.01 19.81 -35.06
N GLY A 59 -12.59 19.88 -36.28
CA GLY A 59 -11.96 20.54 -37.42
C GLY A 59 -12.19 19.80 -38.74
N SER A 60 -11.78 20.42 -39.86
CA SER A 60 -11.94 19.87 -41.20
C SER A 60 -11.03 18.67 -41.43
N THR A 61 -11.54 17.66 -42.14
CA THR A 61 -10.75 16.55 -42.67
C THR A 61 -10.17 16.82 -44.03
N ARG A 62 -10.54 17.96 -44.66
CA ARG A 62 -10.06 18.37 -45.98
C ARG A 62 -8.56 18.63 -45.94
N LYS A 63 -7.85 18.29 -47.03
CA LYS A 63 -6.44 18.65 -47.25
C LYS A 63 -6.30 20.18 -47.30
N LEU A 64 -5.33 20.74 -46.55
CA LEU A 64 -5.15 22.18 -46.39
C LEU A 64 -4.85 22.89 -47.72
N PHE A 65 -4.02 22.29 -48.55
CA PHE A 65 -3.65 22.84 -49.87
C PHE A 65 -3.20 21.71 -50.79
N ARG A 66 -3.06 22.02 -52.11
CA ARG A 66 -2.60 21.08 -53.13
C ARG A 66 -1.21 20.54 -52.84
N GLN A 67 -0.89 19.32 -53.34
CA GLN A 67 0.30 18.56 -53.03
C GLN A 67 1.62 19.23 -53.41
N LYS A 68 1.63 19.99 -54.52
CA LYS A 68 2.78 20.69 -55.08
C LYS A 68 2.38 22.09 -55.54
N GLY A 69 3.36 23.00 -55.80
CA GLY A 69 3.15 24.33 -56.36
C GLY A 69 2.66 25.39 -55.38
N THR A 70 2.85 25.19 -54.06
CA THR A 70 2.51 26.20 -53.02
C THR A 70 3.72 26.78 -52.30
N GLY A 71 4.93 26.27 -52.57
CA GLY A 71 6.14 26.68 -51.85
C GLY A 71 6.20 26.22 -50.38
N ASN A 72 5.13 25.67 -49.87
CA ASN A 72 5.01 25.21 -48.46
C ASN A 72 5.29 23.72 -48.30
N ALA A 73 5.67 23.31 -47.09
CA ALA A 73 5.79 21.90 -46.74
C ALA A 73 4.44 21.16 -46.94
N ARG A 74 4.50 19.94 -47.45
CA ARG A 74 3.30 19.12 -47.69
C ARG A 74 2.52 18.91 -46.40
N ARG A 75 1.22 19.16 -46.41
CA ARG A 75 0.32 19.00 -45.25
C ARG A 75 -0.92 18.22 -45.66
N GLY A 76 -1.43 17.44 -44.70
CA GLY A 76 -2.74 16.80 -44.80
C GLY A 76 -3.86 17.72 -44.28
N ASN A 77 -4.64 17.22 -43.37
CA ASN A 77 -5.72 17.98 -42.73
C ASN A 77 -5.22 18.79 -41.51
N ILE A 78 -6.06 19.70 -41.01
CA ILE A 78 -5.75 20.57 -39.89
C ILE A 78 -5.60 19.79 -38.54
N ARG A 79 -6.19 18.59 -38.44
CA ARG A 79 -6.18 17.75 -37.23
C ARG A 79 -4.90 16.94 -37.01
N THR A 80 -3.93 17.05 -37.93
CA THR A 80 -2.70 16.25 -37.86
C THR A 80 -1.88 16.59 -36.61
N ASN A 81 -1.18 15.61 -36.06
CA ASN A 81 -0.40 15.73 -34.83
C ASN A 81 0.75 16.74 -34.90
N VAL A 82 1.20 17.06 -36.12
CA VAL A 82 2.30 18.01 -36.41
C VAL A 82 1.85 19.47 -36.29
N LEU A 83 0.53 19.70 -36.39
CA LEU A 83 -0.02 21.06 -36.35
C LEU A 83 -0.42 21.41 -34.90
N ARG A 84 -0.24 22.69 -34.55
CA ARG A 84 -0.72 23.23 -33.27
C ARG A 84 -2.24 23.17 -33.28
N GLY A 85 -2.83 22.61 -32.19
CA GLY A 85 -4.27 22.31 -32.12
C GLY A 85 -4.68 20.98 -32.76
N GLY A 86 -3.75 20.22 -33.35
CA GLY A 86 -3.99 18.87 -33.84
C GLY A 86 -4.09 17.84 -32.72
N GLY A 87 -4.48 16.61 -33.06
CA GLY A 87 -4.62 15.50 -32.11
C GLY A 87 -3.29 14.93 -31.63
N VAL A 88 -3.30 14.25 -30.50
CA VAL A 88 -2.14 13.52 -29.95
C VAL A 88 -1.93 12.23 -30.78
N ALA A 89 -0.69 11.89 -31.12
CA ALA A 89 -0.36 10.74 -31.97
C ALA A 89 -0.81 9.40 -31.31
N PHE A 90 -0.39 9.17 -30.10
CA PHE A 90 -0.82 8.04 -29.27
C PHE A 90 -1.66 8.56 -28.10
N ALA A 91 -2.89 8.93 -28.43
CA ALA A 91 -3.82 9.48 -27.45
C ALA A 91 -4.08 8.50 -26.31
N LYS A 92 -3.97 8.99 -25.09
CA LYS A 92 -4.31 8.19 -23.90
C LYS A 92 -5.80 7.92 -23.90
N LYS A 93 -6.17 6.68 -23.61
CA LYS A 93 -7.55 6.27 -23.36
C LYS A 93 -7.71 5.81 -21.92
N ALA A 94 -8.85 6.10 -21.33
CA ALA A 94 -9.20 5.58 -20.01
C ALA A 94 -9.06 4.04 -20.02
N ARG A 95 -8.34 3.48 -19.05
CA ARG A 95 -8.11 2.04 -18.95
C ARG A 95 -8.07 1.58 -17.52
N ASP A 96 -8.46 0.34 -17.29
CA ASP A 96 -8.33 -0.30 -15.99
C ASP A 96 -6.90 -0.81 -15.78
N PHE A 97 -6.31 -0.47 -14.62
CA PHE A 97 -4.99 -0.94 -14.20
C PHE A 97 -5.06 -2.11 -13.21
N ARG A 98 -6.26 -2.57 -12.86
CA ARG A 98 -6.45 -3.60 -11.84
C ARG A 98 -5.78 -4.92 -12.21
N ARG A 99 -5.10 -5.48 -11.21
CA ARG A 99 -4.46 -6.80 -11.29
C ARG A 99 -5.07 -7.73 -10.25
N LYS A 100 -5.64 -8.85 -10.69
CA LYS A 100 -6.16 -9.88 -9.79
C LYS A 100 -5.03 -10.73 -9.22
N LEU A 101 -5.08 -10.98 -7.91
CA LEU A 101 -4.29 -12.00 -7.23
C LEU A 101 -5.22 -13.00 -6.57
N SER A 102 -4.89 -14.29 -6.63
CA SER A 102 -5.67 -15.33 -5.98
C SER A 102 -5.67 -15.16 -4.45
N LYS A 103 -6.69 -15.70 -3.75
CA LYS A 103 -6.76 -15.66 -2.29
C LYS A 103 -5.52 -16.32 -1.65
N LYS A 104 -5.10 -17.47 -2.18
CA LYS A 104 -3.89 -18.21 -1.70
C LYS A 104 -2.63 -17.36 -1.88
N THR A 105 -2.44 -16.73 -3.05
CA THR A 105 -1.29 -15.84 -3.33
C THR A 105 -1.25 -14.66 -2.37
N ARG A 106 -2.40 -14.01 -2.10
CA ARG A 106 -2.48 -12.88 -1.15
C ARG A 106 -2.12 -13.28 0.28
N ARG A 107 -2.60 -14.45 0.75
CA ARG A 107 -2.27 -14.97 2.08
C ARG A 107 -0.78 -15.31 2.17
N ALA A 108 -0.23 -16.02 1.20
CA ALA A 108 1.19 -16.36 1.17
C ALA A 108 2.08 -15.09 1.14
N ALA A 109 1.67 -14.04 0.41
CA ALA A 109 2.38 -12.75 0.42
C ALA A 109 2.32 -12.08 1.79
N LEU A 110 1.17 -12.10 2.48
CA LEU A 110 1.04 -11.55 3.83
C LEU A 110 1.94 -12.31 4.83
N ARG A 111 1.93 -13.64 4.79
CA ARG A 111 2.82 -14.48 5.62
C ARG A 111 4.29 -14.12 5.40
N SER A 112 4.73 -14.04 4.15
CA SER A 112 6.10 -13.64 3.81
C SER A 112 6.45 -12.21 4.27
N ALA A 113 5.50 -11.27 4.20
CA ALA A 113 5.72 -9.90 4.66
C ALA A 113 5.91 -9.83 6.19
N ILE A 114 5.09 -10.55 6.94
CA ILE A 114 5.18 -10.61 8.41
C ILE A 114 6.47 -11.32 8.82
N LEU A 115 6.82 -12.43 8.18
CA LEU A 115 8.09 -13.12 8.42
C LEU A 115 9.29 -12.18 8.19
N ALA A 116 9.28 -11.40 7.11
CA ALA A 116 10.34 -10.42 6.83
C ALA A 116 10.45 -9.37 7.96
N LYS A 117 9.32 -8.91 8.53
CA LYS A 117 9.32 -7.99 9.68
C LYS A 117 9.87 -8.61 10.94
N MET A 118 9.57 -9.88 11.20
CA MET A 118 10.12 -10.61 12.35
C MET A 118 11.63 -10.79 12.22
N LEU A 119 12.12 -11.23 11.06
CA LEU A 119 13.54 -11.43 10.80
C LEU A 119 14.34 -10.11 10.85
N GLY A 120 13.74 -9.00 10.40
CA GLY A 120 14.34 -7.66 10.45
C GLY A 120 14.25 -6.97 11.83
N ASN A 121 13.69 -7.61 12.86
CA ASN A 121 13.40 -6.98 14.17
C ASN A 121 12.58 -5.67 14.04
N ASP A 122 11.69 -5.63 13.05
CA ASP A 122 10.80 -4.50 12.77
C ASP A 122 9.37 -4.72 13.30
N LEU A 123 9.09 -5.90 13.85
CA LEU A 123 7.84 -6.24 14.53
C LEU A 123 7.99 -6.06 16.04
N LEU A 124 7.16 -5.20 16.61
CA LEU A 124 7.09 -4.93 18.04
C LEU A 124 5.67 -5.29 18.53
N LEU A 125 5.59 -5.90 19.69
CA LEU A 125 4.31 -6.16 20.36
C LEU A 125 4.10 -5.16 21.49
N ILE A 126 2.85 -4.73 21.68
CA ILE A 126 2.47 -3.85 22.78
C ILE A 126 1.36 -4.49 23.60
N ARG A 127 1.47 -4.37 24.91
CA ARG A 127 0.48 -4.81 25.88
C ARG A 127 -0.18 -3.59 26.52
N GLY A 128 -1.51 -3.69 26.76
CA GLY A 128 -2.24 -2.66 27.48
C GLY A 128 -2.47 -1.35 26.71
N LEU A 129 -2.44 -1.36 25.37
CA LEU A 129 -2.75 -0.19 24.56
C LEU A 129 -4.26 0.04 24.54
N ALA A 130 -4.75 0.82 25.50
CA ALA A 130 -6.14 1.26 25.59
C ALA A 130 -6.19 2.78 25.69
N ALA A 131 -7.06 3.43 24.90
CA ALA A 131 -7.29 4.87 24.96
C ALA A 131 -8.64 5.14 25.64
N GLU A 132 -8.63 5.79 26.79
CA GLU A 132 -9.85 6.19 27.50
C GLU A 132 -10.68 7.20 26.69
N GLY A 133 -10.02 7.97 25.80
CA GLY A 133 -10.66 8.94 24.91
C GLY A 133 -9.80 9.27 23.68
N PRO A 134 -10.35 10.02 22.71
CA PRO A 134 -9.66 10.32 21.45
C PRO A 134 -8.59 11.41 21.64
N LYS A 135 -7.42 11.05 22.19
CA LYS A 135 -6.27 11.93 22.43
C LYS A 135 -5.06 11.54 21.59
N THR A 136 -4.67 12.36 20.62
CA THR A 136 -3.49 12.13 19.76
C THR A 136 -2.18 12.13 20.54
N ALA A 137 -2.07 12.94 21.57
CA ALA A 137 -0.90 13.05 22.43
C ALA A 137 -0.52 11.73 23.10
N PHE A 138 -1.51 10.91 23.49
CA PHE A 138 -1.29 9.59 24.08
C PHE A 138 -0.55 8.68 23.09
N VAL A 139 -1.09 8.49 21.87
CA VAL A 139 -0.48 7.61 20.87
C VAL A 139 0.88 8.15 20.43
N ALA A 140 1.02 9.46 20.22
CA ALA A 140 2.29 10.08 19.89
C ALA A 140 3.35 9.88 21.00
N GLY A 141 2.94 9.95 22.27
CA GLY A 141 3.79 9.65 23.42
C GLY A 141 4.30 8.21 23.42
N VAL A 142 3.41 7.25 23.19
CA VAL A 142 3.77 5.81 23.08
C VAL A 142 4.76 5.56 21.94
N LEU A 143 4.51 6.10 20.74
CA LEU A 143 5.40 5.94 19.59
C LEU A 143 6.79 6.53 19.88
N ARG A 144 6.87 7.69 20.53
CA ARG A 144 8.13 8.32 20.91
C ARG A 144 8.90 7.48 21.93
N LYS A 145 8.22 6.93 22.95
CA LYS A 145 8.83 6.03 23.95
C LYS A 145 9.38 4.75 23.33
N LEU A 146 8.70 4.21 22.32
CA LEU A 146 9.13 3.05 21.53
C LEU A 146 10.19 3.38 20.46
N LYS A 147 10.63 4.65 20.36
CA LYS A 147 11.61 5.15 19.37
C LYS A 147 11.21 4.85 17.92
N ILE A 148 9.91 5.02 17.61
CA ILE A 148 9.37 4.83 16.28
C ILE A 148 9.28 6.20 15.61
N ASP A 149 10.32 6.59 14.85
CA ASP A 149 10.43 7.92 14.23
C ASP A 149 9.92 7.96 12.78
N ARG A 150 9.77 6.79 12.16
CA ARG A 150 9.38 6.67 10.74
C ARG A 150 7.98 6.08 10.59
N SER A 151 7.69 5.55 9.41
CA SER A 151 6.39 4.96 9.13
C SER A 151 6.10 3.72 9.98
N CYS A 152 4.91 3.68 10.57
CA CYS A 152 4.46 2.58 11.43
C CYS A 152 3.09 2.07 11.01
N LEU A 153 2.91 0.75 11.10
CA LEU A 153 1.63 0.07 10.97
C LEU A 153 1.20 -0.42 12.35
N LEU A 154 0.13 0.15 12.88
CA LEU A 154 -0.49 -0.30 14.13
C LEU A 154 -1.58 -1.33 13.81
N ALA A 155 -1.39 -2.56 14.27
CA ALA A 155 -2.35 -3.64 14.10
C ALA A 155 -3.07 -3.97 15.41
N LEU A 156 -4.39 -3.89 15.41
CA LEU A 156 -5.28 -4.16 16.52
C LEU A 156 -6.00 -5.50 16.30
N ALA A 157 -6.42 -6.17 17.39
CA ALA A 157 -7.26 -7.37 17.28
C ALA A 157 -8.62 -7.01 16.69
N GLU A 158 -9.28 -6.02 17.28
CA GLU A 158 -10.58 -5.50 16.90
C GLU A 158 -10.52 -3.99 16.68
N ARG A 159 -11.58 -3.45 16.06
CA ARG A 159 -11.65 -2.02 15.77
C ARG A 159 -11.96 -1.22 17.03
N ASP A 160 -10.99 -0.48 17.52
CA ASP A 160 -11.16 0.50 18.59
C ASP A 160 -11.32 1.91 17.97
N ARG A 161 -12.49 2.52 18.21
CA ARG A 161 -12.82 3.86 17.71
C ARG A 161 -11.92 4.93 18.34
N ASN A 162 -11.64 4.84 19.63
CA ASN A 162 -10.85 5.85 20.35
C ASN A 162 -9.39 5.81 19.88
N LEU A 163 -8.80 4.63 19.75
CA LEU A 163 -7.44 4.46 19.20
C LEU A 163 -7.36 4.92 17.74
N TYR A 164 -8.37 4.61 16.93
CA TYR A 164 -8.40 5.06 15.53
C TYR A 164 -8.43 6.59 15.43
N LEU A 165 -9.32 7.27 16.19
CA LEU A 165 -9.42 8.72 16.21
C LEU A 165 -8.14 9.39 16.76
N SER A 166 -7.51 8.79 17.76
CA SER A 166 -6.24 9.25 18.34
C SER A 166 -5.05 9.11 17.38
N SER A 167 -5.12 8.16 16.44
CA SER A 167 -4.00 7.78 15.57
C SER A 167 -4.06 8.39 14.19
N ARG A 168 -5.26 8.63 13.63
CA ARG A 168 -5.44 9.02 12.22
C ARG A 168 -4.79 10.36 11.83
N ASN A 169 -4.59 11.27 12.80
CA ASN A 169 -3.95 12.57 12.56
C ASN A 169 -2.41 12.50 12.60
N ILE A 170 -1.83 11.37 13.04
CA ILE A 170 -0.38 11.23 13.12
C ILE A 170 0.14 10.86 11.72
N PRO A 171 1.05 11.66 11.12
CA PRO A 171 1.60 11.36 9.81
C PRO A 171 2.37 10.04 9.86
N ASN A 172 2.33 9.28 8.76
CA ASN A 172 3.00 8.00 8.61
C ASN A 172 2.55 6.86 9.54
N LEU A 173 1.51 7.06 10.36
CA LEU A 173 0.87 6.01 11.13
C LEU A 173 -0.37 5.49 10.40
N THR A 174 -0.44 4.17 10.22
CA THR A 174 -1.62 3.50 9.65
C THR A 174 -2.17 2.53 10.68
N VAL A 175 -3.46 2.60 10.96
CA VAL A 175 -4.14 1.67 11.89
C VAL A 175 -4.97 0.68 11.09
N ARG A 176 -4.82 -0.61 11.40
CA ARG A 176 -5.58 -1.71 10.80
C ARG A 176 -5.97 -2.75 11.84
N THR A 177 -7.03 -3.47 11.57
CA THR A 177 -7.33 -4.69 12.32
C THR A 177 -6.53 -5.87 11.78
N ALA A 178 -6.30 -6.90 12.60
CA ALA A 178 -5.60 -8.12 12.16
C ALA A 178 -6.29 -8.80 10.96
N ALA A 179 -7.61 -8.64 10.83
CA ALA A 179 -8.38 -9.16 9.70
C ALA A 179 -8.13 -8.40 8.40
N GLU A 180 -7.90 -7.09 8.46
CA GLU A 180 -7.70 -6.20 7.31
C GLU A 180 -6.25 -6.12 6.82
N LEU A 181 -5.31 -6.72 7.55
CA LEU A 181 -3.89 -6.68 7.18
C LEU A 181 -3.64 -7.20 5.77
N ASN A 182 -2.84 -6.46 5.01
CA ASN A 182 -2.42 -6.82 3.68
C ASN A 182 -0.89 -6.71 3.51
N ALA A 183 -0.34 -7.48 2.57
CA ALA A 183 1.09 -7.53 2.32
C ALA A 183 1.70 -6.18 1.91
N PHE A 184 0.92 -5.32 1.23
CA PHE A 184 1.38 -4.01 0.78
C PHE A 184 1.66 -3.07 1.96
N GLU A 185 0.71 -2.93 2.90
CA GLU A 185 0.87 -2.07 4.07
C GLU A 185 1.99 -2.57 4.98
N VAL A 186 2.07 -3.89 5.22
CA VAL A 186 3.15 -4.49 6.01
C VAL A 186 4.52 -4.24 5.37
N ALA A 187 4.65 -4.41 4.05
CA ALA A 187 5.94 -4.24 3.36
C ALA A 187 6.37 -2.77 3.23
N THR A 188 5.42 -1.84 3.05
CA THR A 188 5.74 -0.42 2.82
C THR A 188 6.00 0.37 4.11
N ARG A 189 5.45 -0.05 5.25
CA ARG A 189 5.74 0.59 6.54
C ARG A 189 7.02 0.01 7.14
N GLN A 190 7.85 0.88 7.75
CA GLN A 190 9.13 0.42 8.31
C GLN A 190 8.92 -0.43 9.55
N LYS A 191 8.20 0.08 10.54
CA LYS A 191 7.91 -0.65 11.78
C LYS A 191 6.47 -1.14 11.79
N MET A 192 6.26 -2.28 12.42
CA MET A 192 4.95 -2.86 12.67
C MET A 192 4.76 -3.02 14.17
N LEU A 193 3.79 -2.31 14.72
CA LEU A 193 3.39 -2.39 16.12
C LEU A 193 2.08 -3.17 16.20
N MET A 194 2.04 -4.25 16.96
CA MET A 194 0.83 -5.06 17.12
C MET A 194 0.46 -5.18 18.59
N THR A 195 -0.84 -5.20 18.87
CA THR A 195 -1.29 -5.63 20.19
C THR A 195 -1.06 -7.13 20.36
N THR A 196 -0.82 -7.58 21.60
CA THR A 196 -0.65 -9.03 21.92
C THR A 196 -1.83 -9.86 21.41
N ASP A 197 -3.04 -9.32 21.52
CA ASP A 197 -4.27 -10.00 21.11
C ASP A 197 -4.41 -10.04 19.58
N ALA A 198 -3.95 -8.99 18.87
CA ALA A 198 -3.87 -9.00 17.40
C ALA A 198 -2.93 -10.09 16.90
N MET A 199 -1.80 -10.29 17.58
CA MET A 199 -0.85 -11.36 17.23
C MET A 199 -1.45 -12.75 17.48
N LYS A 200 -2.16 -12.96 18.59
CA LYS A 200 -2.89 -14.22 18.87
C LYS A 200 -3.96 -14.48 17.79
N ALA A 201 -4.75 -13.47 17.44
CA ALA A 201 -5.77 -13.59 16.40
C ALA A 201 -5.16 -13.96 15.03
N LEU A 202 -4.02 -13.34 14.68
CA LEU A 202 -3.31 -13.64 13.45
C LEU A 202 -2.76 -15.07 13.43
N THR A 203 -2.09 -15.52 14.50
CA THR A 203 -1.55 -16.88 14.60
C THR A 203 -2.65 -17.94 14.55
N THR A 204 -3.77 -17.73 15.22
CA THR A 204 -4.94 -18.63 15.16
C THR A 204 -5.52 -18.70 13.74
N ARG A 205 -5.60 -17.57 13.04
CA ARG A 205 -6.08 -17.51 11.65
C ARG A 205 -5.15 -18.27 10.69
N GLU A 206 -3.84 -18.13 10.87
CA GLU A 206 -2.86 -18.77 10.00
C GLU A 206 -2.71 -20.27 10.27
N ALA A 207 -2.95 -20.72 11.52
CA ALA A 207 -2.99 -22.14 11.88
C ALA A 207 -4.21 -22.87 11.29
N LYS A 208 -5.35 -22.16 11.06
CA LYS A 208 -6.58 -22.71 10.45
C LYS A 208 -6.58 -22.67 8.91
N ALA A 209 -5.61 -22.05 8.27
CA ALA A 209 -5.58 -21.73 6.82
C ALA A 209 -4.55 -22.54 6.04
#